data_0a5291d9e48e27440bd6a5f308b4a263
#
_entry.id   0a5291d9e48e27440bd6a5f308b4a263
#
_cell.length_a   1.000
_cell.length_b   1.000
_cell.length_c   1.000
_cell.angle_alpha   90.00
_cell.angle_beta   90.00
_cell.angle_gamma   90.00
#
_symmetry.space_group_name_H-M   'P 1'
#
loop_
_entity.id
_entity.type
_entity.pdbx_description
1 polymer ?
#
loop_
_entity_poly.entity_id
_entity_poly.type
_entity_poly.pdbx_seq_one_letter_code
_entity_poly.pdbx_strand_id
1 'polypeptide(L)'
;MDKTALLQHYFGYGEFRPGQEELVDGILAGRDVFGIMPTGGGKSICYQLPGLMLPGVTLVVSPLISLMHDQVMALKAAGIPGAYVNSSLTFPQLRAVYRNMLLGKYKIIYVAPERLQSDGFLEAVEQMNISMVAVDEAHCISQWGQDFRPSYLKIVDFIRLLPRRPVIAAFTATATQKVREDVKRILDLRSPVEVVTGFDRPNLWFEVRHPELKDGELLRLLEARKRRSGIVYCATRKSVEQVCQLLTDRGYAATRYHAGLEERERMENQNAFLYDEKTVMVATNAFGMGIDKSNVNFVIHYNMPKSLEAYYQEAGRAGRDGSNADCILLYAPRDVQTARFFIENGSDNEDLTEEQREVIKKQDYERLEAMVTYCKTRTCLRGWILEYFGQKHPEVCGNCGSCAKEYEKKDITKEAQMILSCVRRIRDHLGYYVGKPTVVRTLQGSREKKTIELGLNEISTYGLMKTMSANAIKELISRLEDGGYLVTELEHQTLRLTEKASGVLYLGESVEVLVLKQEEKLQRLDDDGMTEDERELFDLLRECRSRLARANGVAPFMIFSNATLMDMTRKHPTNMTAFKRVSGVGEMKASWYGKDFLRVLKGAAK
;
A
#
# COMPACT_ATOMS: atom_id res chain seq x y z
N MET A 1 -30.49 8.45 -18.01
CA MET A 1 -29.93 9.30 -16.93
C MET A 1 -28.52 9.72 -17.36
N ASP A 2 -28.16 10.96 -17.09
CA ASP A 2 -26.80 11.45 -17.26
C ASP A 2 -25.83 10.78 -16.27
N LYS A 3 -24.53 10.70 -16.61
CA LYS A 3 -23.49 10.05 -15.78
C LYS A 3 -23.42 10.63 -14.36
N THR A 4 -23.56 11.96 -14.21
CA THR A 4 -23.55 12.64 -12.90
C THR A 4 -24.79 12.30 -12.07
N ALA A 5 -25.96 12.20 -12.70
CA ALA A 5 -27.19 11.78 -12.03
C ALA A 5 -27.10 10.33 -11.53
N LEU A 6 -26.47 9.42 -12.31
CA LEU A 6 -26.23 8.05 -11.88
C LEU A 6 -25.19 7.95 -10.77
N LEU A 7 -24.12 8.77 -10.83
CA LEU A 7 -23.11 8.87 -9.79
C LEU A 7 -23.78 9.27 -8.45
N GLN A 8 -24.63 10.29 -8.46
CA GLN A 8 -25.38 10.71 -7.27
C GLN A 8 -26.35 9.64 -6.80
N HIS A 9 -27.10 9.02 -7.72
CA HIS A 9 -28.14 8.05 -7.39
C HIS A 9 -27.59 6.79 -6.72
N TYR A 10 -26.58 6.17 -7.32
CA TYR A 10 -26.05 4.89 -6.83
C TYR A 10 -24.94 5.05 -5.78
N PHE A 11 -24.08 6.04 -5.94
CA PHE A 11 -22.87 6.18 -5.11
C PHE A 11 -22.93 7.36 -4.13
N GLY A 12 -23.88 8.30 -4.29
CA GLY A 12 -24.07 9.44 -3.39
C GLY A 12 -23.06 10.58 -3.60
N TYR A 13 -22.38 10.63 -4.73
CA TYR A 13 -21.41 11.69 -5.06
C TYR A 13 -21.99 12.63 -6.11
N GLY A 14 -21.93 13.95 -5.84
CA GLY A 14 -22.43 14.98 -6.76
C GLY A 14 -21.47 15.33 -7.88
N GLU A 15 -20.20 14.96 -7.76
CA GLU A 15 -19.14 15.26 -8.72
C GLU A 15 -18.10 14.15 -8.77
N PHE A 16 -17.39 14.07 -9.88
CA PHE A 16 -16.28 13.16 -10.08
C PHE A 16 -15.02 13.67 -9.38
N ARG A 17 -14.21 12.75 -8.88
CA ARG A 17 -12.85 13.07 -8.46
C ARG A 17 -11.95 13.31 -9.69
N PRO A 18 -10.82 14.02 -9.54
CA PRO A 18 -9.88 14.25 -10.65
C PRO A 18 -9.55 12.97 -11.42
N GLY A 19 -9.68 13.03 -12.74
CA GLY A 19 -9.39 11.95 -13.67
C GLY A 19 -10.46 10.87 -13.81
N GLN A 20 -11.45 10.79 -12.92
CA GLN A 20 -12.53 9.80 -13.03
C GLN A 20 -13.43 10.06 -14.25
N GLU A 21 -13.82 11.31 -14.45
CA GLU A 21 -14.73 11.70 -15.53
C GLU A 21 -14.14 11.39 -16.89
N GLU A 22 -12.85 11.70 -17.10
CA GLU A 22 -12.13 11.43 -18.34
C GLU A 22 -12.10 9.93 -18.68
N LEU A 23 -11.87 9.06 -17.68
CA LEU A 23 -11.90 7.61 -17.87
C LEU A 23 -13.31 7.10 -18.18
N VAL A 24 -14.33 7.60 -17.48
CA VAL A 24 -15.74 7.26 -17.73
C VAL A 24 -16.14 7.65 -19.14
N ASP A 25 -15.82 8.87 -19.57
CA ASP A 25 -16.12 9.37 -20.93
C ASP A 25 -15.39 8.57 -22.00
N GLY A 26 -14.12 8.21 -21.76
CA GLY A 26 -13.37 7.34 -22.65
C GLY A 26 -14.06 5.99 -22.86
N ILE A 27 -14.50 5.33 -21.79
CA ILE A 27 -15.24 4.05 -21.86
C ILE A 27 -16.56 4.21 -22.60
N LEU A 28 -17.33 5.25 -22.28
CA LEU A 28 -18.64 5.51 -22.92
C LEU A 28 -18.50 5.85 -24.42
N ALA A 29 -17.37 6.44 -24.82
CA ALA A 29 -17.01 6.67 -26.22
C ALA A 29 -16.48 5.42 -26.94
N GLY A 30 -16.43 4.25 -26.28
CA GLY A 30 -15.94 3.00 -26.86
C GLY A 30 -14.42 2.92 -26.96
N ARG A 31 -13.67 3.74 -26.25
CA ARG A 31 -12.21 3.75 -26.22
C ARG A 31 -11.67 2.90 -25.07
N ASP A 32 -10.55 2.24 -25.28
CA ASP A 32 -9.81 1.62 -24.20
C ASP A 32 -9.30 2.69 -23.21
N VAL A 33 -9.19 2.33 -21.94
CA VAL A 33 -8.69 3.26 -20.92
C VAL A 33 -7.63 2.59 -20.03
N PHE A 34 -6.71 3.41 -19.52
CA PHE A 34 -5.75 2.99 -18.53
C PHE A 34 -5.69 3.99 -17.37
N GLY A 35 -6.27 3.62 -16.23
CA GLY A 35 -6.35 4.44 -15.03
C GLY A 35 -5.29 4.05 -14.00
N ILE A 36 -4.37 4.97 -13.69
CA ILE A 36 -3.40 4.82 -12.62
C ILE A 36 -3.79 5.79 -11.51
N MET A 37 -4.39 5.23 -10.47
CA MET A 37 -5.01 6.00 -9.40
C MET A 37 -4.65 5.39 -8.04
N PRO A 38 -4.31 6.19 -7.02
CA PRO A 38 -3.91 5.67 -5.72
C PRO A 38 -5.02 4.82 -5.09
N THR A 39 -4.65 4.01 -4.10
CA THR A 39 -5.63 3.29 -3.28
C THR A 39 -6.55 4.32 -2.59
N GLY A 40 -7.88 4.10 -2.67
CA GLY A 40 -8.87 5.08 -2.22
C GLY A 40 -9.20 6.19 -3.22
N GLY A 41 -8.56 6.23 -4.39
CA GLY A 41 -8.84 7.17 -5.48
C GLY A 41 -10.18 6.97 -6.20
N GLY A 42 -10.90 5.89 -5.88
CA GLY A 42 -12.22 5.60 -6.46
C GLY A 42 -12.15 4.90 -7.82
N LYS A 43 -11.12 4.07 -8.08
CA LYS A 43 -10.98 3.26 -9.30
C LYS A 43 -12.25 2.49 -9.67
N SER A 44 -12.93 1.89 -8.68
CA SER A 44 -14.10 1.06 -8.93
C SER A 44 -15.23 1.83 -9.62
N ILE A 45 -15.44 3.10 -9.28
CA ILE A 45 -16.46 3.95 -9.91
C ILE A 45 -16.18 4.14 -11.40
N CYS A 46 -14.90 4.24 -11.80
CA CYS A 46 -14.50 4.46 -13.18
C CYS A 46 -14.94 3.34 -14.14
N TYR A 47 -15.16 2.12 -13.65
CA TYR A 47 -15.68 1.01 -14.47
C TYR A 47 -17.10 0.60 -14.06
N GLN A 48 -17.50 0.76 -12.81
CA GLN A 48 -18.85 0.42 -12.37
C GLN A 48 -19.91 1.33 -12.96
N LEU A 49 -19.67 2.65 -12.94
CA LEU A 49 -20.61 3.63 -13.48
C LEU A 49 -20.85 3.47 -14.99
N PRO A 50 -19.82 3.46 -15.86
CA PRO A 50 -20.04 3.21 -17.28
C PRO A 50 -20.58 1.79 -17.54
N GLY A 51 -20.24 0.80 -16.73
CA GLY A 51 -20.81 -0.55 -16.79
C GLY A 51 -22.34 -0.58 -16.62
N LEU A 52 -22.90 0.34 -15.85
CA LEU A 52 -24.37 0.49 -15.73
C LEU A 52 -24.99 1.15 -16.99
N MET A 53 -24.24 2.01 -17.67
CA MET A 53 -24.71 2.76 -18.82
C MET A 53 -24.58 1.99 -20.13
N LEU A 54 -23.58 1.13 -20.25
CA LEU A 54 -23.34 0.30 -21.43
C LEU A 54 -24.47 -0.73 -21.66
N PRO A 55 -24.76 -1.07 -22.92
CA PRO A 55 -25.92 -1.94 -23.24
C PRO A 55 -25.74 -3.39 -22.76
N GLY A 56 -24.50 -3.89 -22.71
CA GLY A 56 -24.18 -5.28 -22.34
C GLY A 56 -23.77 -5.44 -20.88
N VAL A 57 -22.97 -6.47 -20.65
CA VAL A 57 -22.40 -6.82 -19.34
C VAL A 57 -20.97 -6.35 -19.25
N THR A 58 -20.57 -5.91 -18.07
CA THR A 58 -19.17 -5.61 -17.70
C THR A 58 -18.60 -6.80 -16.95
N LEU A 59 -17.53 -7.38 -17.47
CA LEU A 59 -16.70 -8.34 -16.75
C LEU A 59 -15.57 -7.59 -16.04
N VAL A 60 -15.35 -7.85 -14.74
CA VAL A 60 -14.26 -7.28 -13.96
C VAL A 60 -13.33 -8.40 -13.55
N VAL A 61 -12.15 -8.45 -14.14
CA VAL A 61 -11.12 -9.42 -13.74
C VAL A 61 -10.38 -8.89 -12.54
N SER A 62 -10.40 -9.63 -11.44
CA SER A 62 -9.76 -9.26 -10.17
C SER A 62 -9.00 -10.44 -9.57
N PRO A 63 -7.82 -10.21 -8.94
CA PRO A 63 -6.96 -11.29 -8.48
C PRO A 63 -7.39 -11.92 -7.14
N LEU A 64 -8.43 -11.38 -6.50
CA LEU A 64 -8.71 -11.67 -5.11
C LEU A 64 -10.17 -11.96 -4.83
N ILE A 65 -10.41 -13.14 -4.27
CA ILE A 65 -11.73 -13.63 -3.89
C ILE A 65 -12.42 -12.71 -2.89
N SER A 66 -11.71 -12.26 -1.86
CA SER A 66 -12.24 -11.37 -0.83
C SER A 66 -12.67 -10.01 -1.40
N LEU A 67 -11.84 -9.43 -2.28
CA LEU A 67 -12.16 -8.16 -2.94
C LEU A 67 -13.43 -8.29 -3.81
N MET A 68 -13.53 -9.37 -4.59
CA MET A 68 -14.73 -9.62 -5.42
C MET A 68 -15.99 -9.71 -4.56
N HIS A 69 -15.91 -10.41 -3.44
CA HIS A 69 -17.03 -10.53 -2.49
C HIS A 69 -17.45 -9.15 -1.97
N ASP A 70 -16.51 -8.36 -1.47
CA ASP A 70 -16.77 -7.04 -0.89
C ASP A 70 -17.33 -6.07 -1.94
N GLN A 71 -16.77 -6.08 -3.15
CA GLN A 71 -17.28 -5.26 -4.26
C GLN A 71 -18.72 -5.64 -4.65
N VAL A 72 -19.03 -6.93 -4.75
CA VAL A 72 -20.40 -7.40 -5.07
C VAL A 72 -21.38 -7.06 -3.93
N MET A 73 -20.94 -7.16 -2.67
CA MET A 73 -21.79 -6.74 -1.54
C MET A 73 -22.04 -5.22 -1.57
N ALA A 74 -21.03 -4.42 -1.90
CA ALA A 74 -21.19 -2.99 -2.07
C ALA A 74 -22.13 -2.62 -3.24
N LEU A 75 -22.04 -3.33 -4.37
CA LEU A 75 -22.99 -3.16 -5.49
C LEU A 75 -24.42 -3.49 -5.06
N LYS A 76 -24.63 -4.62 -4.37
CA LYS A 76 -25.95 -4.99 -3.84
C LYS A 76 -26.50 -3.94 -2.87
N ALA A 77 -25.66 -3.42 -1.98
CA ALA A 77 -26.02 -2.33 -1.07
C ALA A 77 -26.32 -1.01 -1.77
N ALA A 78 -25.86 -0.82 -3.00
CA ALA A 78 -26.22 0.30 -3.86
C ALA A 78 -27.44 0.01 -4.76
N GLY A 79 -28.03 -1.20 -4.67
CA GLY A 79 -29.13 -1.63 -5.53
C GLY A 79 -28.70 -2.05 -6.93
N ILE A 80 -27.43 -2.34 -7.15
CA ILE A 80 -26.87 -2.74 -8.44
C ILE A 80 -26.75 -4.26 -8.51
N PRO A 81 -27.36 -4.91 -9.52
CA PRO A 81 -27.23 -6.36 -9.70
C PRO A 81 -25.81 -6.77 -10.11
N GLY A 82 -25.09 -7.43 -9.21
CA GLY A 82 -23.75 -7.94 -9.44
C GLY A 82 -23.56 -9.36 -8.95
N ALA A 83 -22.59 -10.06 -9.52
CA ALA A 83 -22.20 -11.41 -9.13
C ALA A 83 -20.66 -11.56 -9.18
N TYR A 84 -20.16 -12.66 -8.61
CA TYR A 84 -18.76 -13.07 -8.80
C TYR A 84 -18.66 -14.55 -9.20
N VAL A 85 -17.58 -14.88 -9.89
CA VAL A 85 -17.23 -16.25 -10.34
C VAL A 85 -15.79 -16.52 -9.93
N ASN A 86 -15.61 -17.34 -8.90
CA ASN A 86 -14.29 -17.71 -8.38
C ASN A 86 -14.30 -19.13 -7.77
N SER A 87 -13.21 -19.56 -7.14
CA SER A 87 -13.07 -20.91 -6.57
C SER A 87 -13.81 -21.13 -5.24
N SER A 88 -14.31 -20.08 -4.59
CA SER A 88 -15.06 -20.22 -3.33
C SER A 88 -16.51 -20.67 -3.53
N LEU A 89 -17.03 -20.60 -4.77
CA LEU A 89 -18.38 -21.03 -5.07
C LEU A 89 -18.49 -22.55 -5.15
N THR A 90 -19.48 -23.11 -4.46
CA THR A 90 -19.88 -24.50 -4.64
C THR A 90 -20.47 -24.73 -6.02
N PHE A 91 -20.46 -25.97 -6.50
CA PHE A 91 -21.00 -26.31 -7.81
C PHE A 91 -22.46 -25.85 -8.02
N PRO A 92 -23.41 -26.08 -7.07
CA PRO A 92 -24.77 -25.55 -7.19
C PRO A 92 -24.83 -24.01 -7.29
N GLN A 93 -24.00 -23.29 -6.50
CA GLN A 93 -23.93 -21.83 -6.54
C GLN A 93 -23.41 -21.34 -7.90
N LEU A 94 -22.36 -21.98 -8.42
CA LEU A 94 -21.77 -21.63 -9.72
C LEU A 94 -22.80 -21.82 -10.86
N ARG A 95 -23.52 -22.95 -10.87
CA ARG A 95 -24.60 -23.19 -11.84
C ARG A 95 -25.72 -22.14 -11.74
N ALA A 96 -26.08 -21.74 -10.53
CA ALA A 96 -27.09 -20.69 -10.32
C ALA A 96 -26.60 -19.34 -10.86
N VAL A 97 -25.32 -19.00 -10.67
CA VAL A 97 -24.71 -17.78 -11.22
C VAL A 97 -24.75 -17.84 -12.75
N TYR A 98 -24.27 -18.89 -13.39
CA TYR A 98 -24.28 -19.03 -14.87
C TYR A 98 -25.69 -18.92 -15.44
N ARG A 99 -26.67 -19.60 -14.85
CA ARG A 99 -28.07 -19.47 -15.27
C ARG A 99 -28.58 -18.02 -15.19
N ASN A 100 -28.25 -17.31 -14.11
CA ASN A 100 -28.65 -15.92 -13.95
C ASN A 100 -27.89 -14.96 -14.89
N MET A 101 -26.65 -15.28 -15.24
CA MET A 101 -25.88 -14.58 -16.29
C MET A 101 -26.60 -14.66 -17.63
N LEU A 102 -26.98 -15.87 -18.07
CA LEU A 102 -27.72 -16.09 -19.32
C LEU A 102 -29.09 -15.43 -19.34
N LEU A 103 -29.74 -15.29 -18.18
CA LEU A 103 -31.00 -14.56 -18.03
C LEU A 103 -30.81 -13.03 -17.98
N GLY A 104 -29.58 -12.51 -18.14
CA GLY A 104 -29.30 -11.08 -18.14
C GLY A 104 -29.54 -10.37 -16.80
N LYS A 105 -29.51 -11.11 -15.68
CA LYS A 105 -29.81 -10.54 -14.35
C LYS A 105 -28.69 -9.68 -13.76
N TYR A 106 -27.49 -9.73 -14.34
CA TYR A 106 -26.33 -9.03 -13.81
C TYR A 106 -25.79 -8.02 -14.82
N LYS A 107 -25.44 -6.85 -14.34
CA LYS A 107 -24.77 -5.79 -15.11
C LYS A 107 -23.25 -5.85 -14.96
N ILE A 108 -22.79 -6.24 -13.78
CA ILE A 108 -21.37 -6.31 -13.46
C ILE A 108 -21.07 -7.68 -12.85
N ILE A 109 -20.08 -8.37 -13.42
CA ILE A 109 -19.67 -9.70 -12.98
C ILE A 109 -18.17 -9.69 -12.73
N TYR A 110 -17.79 -9.94 -11.49
CA TYR A 110 -16.40 -10.12 -11.10
C TYR A 110 -15.97 -11.56 -11.39
N VAL A 111 -14.79 -11.74 -11.97
CA VAL A 111 -14.27 -13.06 -12.32
C VAL A 111 -12.80 -13.20 -11.94
N ALA A 112 -12.45 -14.34 -11.35
CA ALA A 112 -11.06 -14.69 -11.09
C ALA A 112 -10.36 -15.08 -12.40
N PRO A 113 -9.11 -14.65 -12.65
CA PRO A 113 -8.42 -14.92 -13.92
C PRO A 113 -8.31 -16.41 -14.22
N GLU A 114 -8.25 -17.27 -13.21
CA GLU A 114 -8.21 -18.73 -13.36
C GLU A 114 -9.52 -19.33 -13.94
N ARG A 115 -10.64 -18.60 -13.80
CA ARG A 115 -11.96 -19.03 -14.30
C ARG A 115 -12.22 -18.64 -15.76
N LEU A 116 -11.43 -17.72 -16.32
CA LEU A 116 -11.64 -17.22 -17.69
C LEU A 116 -11.57 -18.30 -18.77
N GLN A 117 -10.84 -19.38 -18.52
CA GLN A 117 -10.66 -20.51 -19.46
C GLN A 117 -11.45 -21.75 -19.08
N SER A 118 -12.37 -21.68 -18.08
CA SER A 118 -13.21 -22.83 -17.74
C SER A 118 -14.36 -22.97 -18.72
N ASP A 119 -14.60 -24.22 -19.21
CA ASP A 119 -15.60 -24.48 -20.24
C ASP A 119 -16.96 -23.88 -19.94
N GLY A 120 -17.51 -24.13 -18.76
CA GLY A 120 -18.82 -23.59 -18.38
C GLY A 120 -18.88 -22.06 -18.29
N PHE A 121 -17.76 -21.37 -18.08
CA PHE A 121 -17.72 -19.90 -18.14
C PHE A 121 -17.67 -19.42 -19.59
N LEU A 122 -16.87 -20.05 -20.44
CA LEU A 122 -16.78 -19.72 -21.86
C LEU A 122 -18.12 -19.94 -22.56
N GLU A 123 -18.78 -21.08 -22.35
CA GLU A 123 -20.13 -21.36 -22.86
C GLU A 123 -21.17 -20.30 -22.47
N ALA A 124 -21.10 -19.82 -21.21
CA ALA A 124 -22.00 -18.77 -20.75
C ALA A 124 -21.70 -17.43 -21.40
N VAL A 125 -20.43 -17.06 -21.55
CA VAL A 125 -19.99 -15.76 -22.09
C VAL A 125 -20.21 -15.65 -23.59
N GLU A 126 -20.07 -16.74 -24.37
CA GLU A 126 -20.35 -16.78 -25.81
C GLU A 126 -21.79 -16.33 -26.16
N GLN A 127 -22.73 -16.57 -25.25
CA GLN A 127 -24.14 -16.21 -25.41
C GLN A 127 -24.46 -14.79 -24.89
N MET A 128 -23.47 -14.06 -24.39
CA MET A 128 -23.66 -12.76 -23.76
C MET A 128 -23.06 -11.63 -24.59
N ASN A 129 -23.67 -10.45 -24.51
CA ASN A 129 -23.07 -9.23 -25.03
C ASN A 129 -22.12 -8.64 -23.97
N ILE A 130 -20.81 -8.84 -24.11
CA ILE A 130 -19.81 -8.24 -23.23
C ILE A 130 -19.42 -6.88 -23.80
N SER A 131 -19.80 -5.82 -23.10
CA SER A 131 -19.52 -4.45 -23.54
C SER A 131 -18.16 -3.95 -23.06
N MET A 132 -17.70 -4.43 -21.90
CA MET A 132 -16.44 -4.01 -21.30
C MET A 132 -15.78 -5.15 -20.52
N VAL A 133 -14.47 -5.24 -20.59
CA VAL A 133 -13.62 -6.02 -19.69
C VAL A 133 -12.75 -5.04 -18.88
N ALA A 134 -13.06 -4.90 -17.61
CA ALA A 134 -12.24 -4.16 -16.67
C ALA A 134 -11.19 -5.09 -16.03
N VAL A 135 -9.94 -4.68 -16.04
CA VAL A 135 -8.81 -5.41 -15.45
C VAL A 135 -8.37 -4.64 -14.22
N ASP A 136 -8.77 -5.12 -13.04
CA ASP A 136 -8.34 -4.54 -11.77
C ASP A 136 -6.96 -5.09 -11.39
N GLU A 137 -6.17 -4.30 -10.65
CA GLU A 137 -4.77 -4.57 -10.34
C GLU A 137 -3.96 -4.98 -11.59
N ALA A 138 -4.13 -4.23 -12.69
CA ALA A 138 -3.55 -4.54 -14.00
C ALA A 138 -2.02 -4.71 -13.99
N HIS A 139 -1.32 -4.19 -12.97
CA HIS A 139 0.12 -4.42 -12.79
C HIS A 139 0.48 -5.91 -12.62
N CYS A 140 -0.48 -6.76 -12.22
CA CYS A 140 -0.27 -8.20 -12.09
C CYS A 140 0.03 -8.91 -13.43
N ILE A 141 -0.26 -8.28 -14.57
CA ILE A 141 0.03 -8.85 -15.89
C ILE A 141 1.49 -8.71 -16.29
N SER A 142 2.21 -7.76 -15.69
CA SER A 142 3.58 -7.42 -16.03
C SER A 142 4.56 -8.16 -15.14
N GLN A 143 5.57 -8.79 -15.73
CA GLN A 143 6.70 -9.37 -14.99
C GLN A 143 7.49 -8.31 -14.20
N TRP A 144 7.40 -7.04 -14.62
CA TRP A 144 7.96 -5.90 -13.93
C TRP A 144 7.06 -5.37 -12.80
N GLY A 145 5.85 -5.92 -12.64
CA GLY A 145 4.94 -5.62 -11.54
C GLY A 145 5.39 -6.28 -10.23
N GLN A 146 4.99 -5.72 -9.12
CA GLN A 146 5.35 -6.22 -7.78
C GLN A 146 4.69 -7.56 -7.41
N ASP A 147 3.60 -7.92 -8.09
CA ASP A 147 2.79 -9.14 -7.85
C ASP A 147 2.42 -9.75 -9.21
N PHE A 148 3.45 -10.18 -9.95
CA PHE A 148 3.24 -10.83 -11.24
C PHE A 148 2.46 -12.13 -11.05
N ARG A 149 1.39 -12.30 -11.84
CA ARG A 149 0.53 -13.50 -11.85
C ARG A 149 0.40 -14.05 -13.25
N PRO A 150 0.98 -15.23 -13.54
CA PRO A 150 0.85 -15.87 -14.85
C PRO A 150 -0.61 -16.03 -15.32
N SER A 151 -1.54 -16.24 -14.38
CA SER A 151 -2.97 -16.34 -14.70
C SER A 151 -3.56 -15.08 -15.35
N TYR A 152 -2.94 -13.89 -15.14
CA TYR A 152 -3.35 -12.65 -15.80
C TYR A 152 -3.07 -12.63 -17.30
N LEU A 153 -2.09 -13.38 -17.78
CA LEU A 153 -1.83 -13.53 -19.22
C LEU A 153 -3.01 -14.17 -19.94
N LYS A 154 -3.78 -15.02 -19.25
CA LYS A 154 -4.99 -15.66 -19.78
C LYS A 154 -6.10 -14.67 -20.14
N ILE A 155 -6.05 -13.44 -19.61
CA ILE A 155 -7.01 -12.37 -19.93
C ILE A 155 -6.96 -12.02 -21.41
N VAL A 156 -5.76 -11.95 -21.98
CA VAL A 156 -5.56 -11.60 -23.39
C VAL A 156 -6.16 -12.68 -24.31
N ASP A 157 -5.88 -13.94 -23.99
CA ASP A 157 -6.42 -15.06 -24.76
C ASP A 157 -7.95 -15.13 -24.66
N PHE A 158 -8.49 -14.89 -23.46
CA PHE A 158 -9.94 -14.78 -23.26
C PHE A 158 -10.57 -13.65 -24.09
N ILE A 159 -9.97 -12.46 -24.12
CA ILE A 159 -10.49 -11.35 -24.92
C ILE A 159 -10.51 -11.70 -26.42
N ARG A 160 -9.52 -12.45 -26.90
CA ARG A 160 -9.46 -12.90 -28.32
C ARG A 160 -10.54 -13.92 -28.66
N LEU A 161 -11.04 -14.69 -27.70
CA LEU A 161 -12.12 -15.67 -27.91
C LEU A 161 -13.51 -15.00 -27.98
N LEU A 162 -13.65 -13.76 -27.52
CA LEU A 162 -14.94 -13.07 -27.54
C LEU A 162 -15.38 -12.75 -28.98
N PRO A 163 -16.68 -12.94 -29.33
CA PRO A 163 -17.20 -12.68 -30.69
C PRO A 163 -17.00 -11.23 -31.16
N ARG A 164 -16.97 -10.30 -30.22
CA ARG A 164 -16.67 -8.89 -30.44
C ARG A 164 -15.70 -8.41 -29.36
N ARG A 165 -14.66 -7.68 -29.77
CA ARG A 165 -13.74 -7.09 -28.82
C ARG A 165 -14.47 -6.03 -27.98
N PRO A 166 -14.54 -6.19 -26.67
CA PRO A 166 -15.13 -5.20 -25.76
C PRO A 166 -14.17 -4.00 -25.56
N VAL A 167 -14.64 -2.96 -24.92
CA VAL A 167 -13.78 -1.93 -24.35
C VAL A 167 -12.92 -2.56 -23.25
N ILE A 168 -11.61 -2.30 -23.28
CA ILE A 168 -10.70 -2.77 -22.24
C ILE A 168 -10.36 -1.59 -21.32
N ALA A 169 -10.64 -1.78 -20.04
CA ALA A 169 -10.43 -0.78 -19.01
C ALA A 169 -9.46 -1.30 -17.95
N ALA A 170 -8.18 -0.92 -18.03
CA ALA A 170 -7.15 -1.37 -17.11
C ALA A 170 -6.99 -0.36 -15.95
N PHE A 171 -6.89 -0.89 -14.71
CA PHE A 171 -6.74 -0.06 -13.51
C PHE A 171 -5.67 -0.62 -12.58
N THR A 172 -4.87 0.27 -11.99
CA THR A 172 -3.91 -0.08 -10.95
C THR A 172 -3.67 1.08 -9.99
N ALA A 173 -3.18 0.78 -8.78
CA ALA A 173 -2.74 1.80 -7.83
C ALA A 173 -1.25 2.13 -7.98
N THR A 174 -0.45 1.20 -8.48
CA THR A 174 1.01 1.27 -8.52
C THR A 174 1.50 0.82 -9.89
N ALA A 175 2.12 1.71 -10.63
CA ALA A 175 2.78 1.36 -11.88
C ALA A 175 3.92 2.33 -12.18
N THR A 176 5.14 1.83 -12.20
CA THR A 176 6.29 2.54 -12.75
C THR A 176 6.12 2.70 -14.26
N GLN A 177 6.89 3.58 -14.90
CA GLN A 177 6.82 3.79 -16.36
C GLN A 177 6.94 2.48 -17.13
N LYS A 178 7.87 1.62 -16.73
CA LYS A 178 8.10 0.31 -17.38
C LYS A 178 6.88 -0.62 -17.28
N VAL A 179 6.24 -0.66 -16.11
CA VAL A 179 5.00 -1.44 -15.91
C VAL A 179 3.86 -0.89 -16.76
N ARG A 180 3.76 0.43 -16.90
CA ARG A 180 2.71 1.07 -17.74
C ARG A 180 2.83 0.66 -19.19
N GLU A 181 4.02 0.71 -19.75
CA GLU A 181 4.28 0.33 -21.15
C GLU A 181 3.99 -1.15 -21.37
N ASP A 182 4.39 -1.99 -20.42
CA ASP A 182 4.20 -3.42 -20.48
C ASP A 182 2.70 -3.80 -20.42
N VAL A 183 1.93 -3.20 -19.50
CA VAL A 183 0.47 -3.39 -19.40
C VAL A 183 -0.23 -3.00 -20.70
N LYS A 184 0.10 -1.84 -21.29
CA LYS A 184 -0.48 -1.39 -22.56
C LYS A 184 -0.19 -2.38 -23.70
N ARG A 185 1.04 -2.85 -23.76
CA ARG A 185 1.51 -3.80 -24.79
C ARG A 185 0.84 -5.16 -24.64
N ILE A 186 0.85 -5.73 -23.42
CA ILE A 186 0.34 -7.09 -23.19
C ILE A 186 -1.18 -7.13 -23.35
N LEU A 187 -1.93 -6.17 -22.80
CA LEU A 187 -3.40 -6.10 -22.93
C LEU A 187 -3.86 -5.64 -24.34
N ASP A 188 -2.95 -5.33 -25.27
CA ASP A 188 -3.27 -4.78 -26.60
C ASP A 188 -4.23 -3.59 -26.51
N LEU A 189 -3.92 -2.62 -25.63
CA LEU A 189 -4.75 -1.43 -25.48
C LEU A 189 -4.62 -0.52 -26.71
N ARG A 190 -5.75 -0.23 -27.36
CA ARG A 190 -5.79 0.52 -28.62
C ARG A 190 -5.98 2.02 -28.36
N SER A 191 -4.91 2.78 -28.51
CA SER A 191 -4.91 4.25 -28.29
C SER A 191 -5.68 4.63 -27.02
N PRO A 192 -5.32 4.05 -25.84
CA PRO A 192 -6.10 4.21 -24.63
C PRO A 192 -6.11 5.65 -24.14
N VAL A 193 -7.20 6.05 -23.49
CA VAL A 193 -7.19 7.22 -22.62
C VAL A 193 -6.40 6.85 -21.39
N GLU A 194 -5.21 7.44 -21.22
CA GLU A 194 -4.35 7.19 -20.06
C GLU A 194 -4.49 8.33 -19.06
N VAL A 195 -4.91 8.00 -17.84
CA VAL A 195 -5.05 8.97 -16.76
C VAL A 195 -4.21 8.55 -15.58
N VAL A 196 -3.31 9.43 -15.17
CA VAL A 196 -2.49 9.29 -13.96
C VAL A 196 -2.88 10.40 -13.00
N THR A 197 -3.67 10.09 -11.99
CA THR A 197 -4.13 11.11 -11.03
C THR A 197 -3.07 11.51 -10.00
N GLY A 198 -1.89 10.89 -10.10
CA GLY A 198 -0.79 11.09 -9.17
C GLY A 198 -0.77 10.08 -8.03
N PHE A 199 0.36 10.06 -7.35
CA PHE A 199 0.61 9.18 -6.21
C PHE A 199 0.60 9.95 -4.89
N ASP A 200 0.37 11.26 -4.92
CA ASP A 200 0.34 12.04 -3.68
C ASP A 200 -0.92 11.79 -2.86
N ARG A 201 -0.72 11.54 -1.59
CA ARG A 201 -1.75 11.39 -0.57
C ARG A 201 -1.45 12.39 0.55
N PRO A 202 -1.86 13.67 0.40
CA PRO A 202 -1.48 14.75 1.33
C PRO A 202 -1.99 14.53 2.76
N ASN A 203 -3.02 13.72 2.93
CA ASN A 203 -3.58 13.35 4.23
C ASN A 203 -2.77 12.26 4.98
N LEU A 204 -1.78 11.63 4.35
CA LEU A 204 -0.95 10.62 4.99
C LEU A 204 0.34 11.24 5.55
N TRP A 205 0.63 10.95 6.79
CA TRP A 205 1.93 11.23 7.40
C TRP A 205 2.86 10.05 7.24
N PHE A 206 3.99 10.21 6.57
CA PHE A 206 5.00 9.18 6.42
C PHE A 206 6.14 9.39 7.42
N GLU A 207 6.50 8.36 8.15
CA GLU A 207 7.60 8.39 9.11
C GLU A 207 8.37 7.07 9.13
N VAL A 208 9.70 7.15 9.17
CA VAL A 208 10.58 6.00 9.40
C VAL A 208 11.28 6.19 10.74
N ARG A 209 11.20 5.18 11.61
CA ARG A 209 11.86 5.13 12.91
C ARG A 209 12.85 3.99 12.97
N HIS A 210 13.94 4.19 13.71
CA HIS A 210 15.02 3.23 13.89
C HIS A 210 15.13 2.86 15.39
N PRO A 211 14.15 2.15 15.96
CA PRO A 211 14.15 1.83 17.37
C PRO A 211 15.17 0.73 17.70
N GLU A 212 15.79 0.81 18.87
CA GLU A 212 16.58 -0.29 19.42
C GLU A 212 15.70 -1.50 19.76
N LEU A 213 14.51 -1.25 20.33
CA LEU A 213 13.51 -2.24 20.70
C LEU A 213 12.17 -1.91 20.04
N LYS A 214 11.80 -2.69 19.01
CA LYS A 214 10.56 -2.47 18.25
C LYS A 214 9.29 -2.61 19.10
N ASP A 215 9.27 -3.55 20.05
CA ASP A 215 8.10 -3.79 20.91
C ASP A 215 7.78 -2.57 21.78
N GLY A 216 8.80 -1.98 22.40
CA GLY A 216 8.64 -0.77 23.20
C GLY A 216 8.15 0.42 22.38
N GLU A 217 8.69 0.58 21.16
CA GLU A 217 8.29 1.64 20.27
C GLU A 217 6.86 1.45 19.73
N LEU A 218 6.49 0.22 19.38
CA LEU A 218 5.12 -0.12 18.96
C LEU A 218 4.10 0.21 20.06
N LEU A 219 4.38 -0.18 21.30
CA LEU A 219 3.49 0.11 22.43
C LEU A 219 3.35 1.61 22.67
N ARG A 220 4.46 2.39 22.56
CA ARG A 220 4.43 3.85 22.67
C ARG A 220 3.58 4.50 21.56
N LEU A 221 3.69 3.99 20.34
CA LEU A 221 2.90 4.46 19.21
C LEU A 221 1.42 4.18 19.36
N LEU A 222 1.07 2.99 19.86
CA LEU A 222 -0.33 2.58 20.06
C LEU A 222 -0.97 3.28 21.26
N GLU A 223 -0.19 3.58 22.31
CA GLU A 223 -0.68 4.36 23.46
C GLU A 223 -1.16 5.74 23.04
N ALA A 224 -0.41 6.41 22.16
CA ALA A 224 -0.81 7.69 21.58
C ALA A 224 -2.05 7.58 20.65
N ARG A 225 -2.50 6.37 20.32
CA ARG A 225 -3.58 6.07 19.35
C ARG A 225 -4.67 5.14 19.91
N LYS A 226 -4.83 5.07 21.22
CA LYS A 226 -5.73 4.13 21.93
C LYS A 226 -7.15 4.06 21.39
N ARG A 227 -7.70 5.17 20.89
CA ARG A 227 -9.08 5.27 20.39
C ARG A 227 -9.19 5.13 18.87
N ARG A 228 -8.08 4.88 18.18
CA ARG A 228 -8.01 4.84 16.72
C ARG A 228 -7.93 3.41 16.21
N SER A 229 -8.55 3.16 15.06
CA SER A 229 -8.45 1.87 14.38
C SER A 229 -7.24 1.87 13.43
N GLY A 230 -6.48 0.77 13.41
CA GLY A 230 -5.30 0.69 12.57
C GLY A 230 -4.78 -0.71 12.32
N ILE A 231 -3.76 -0.79 11.46
CA ILE A 231 -3.15 -2.06 11.03
C ILE A 231 -1.67 -2.05 11.41
N VAL A 232 -1.19 -3.18 11.93
CA VAL A 232 0.23 -3.44 12.19
C VAL A 232 0.69 -4.55 11.25
N TYR A 233 1.54 -4.22 10.27
CA TYR A 233 2.08 -5.19 9.34
C TYR A 233 3.36 -5.83 9.84
N CYS A 234 3.41 -7.16 9.79
CA CYS A 234 4.57 -7.98 10.13
C CYS A 234 5.00 -8.83 8.93
N ALA A 235 6.32 -9.08 8.80
CA ALA A 235 6.85 -9.84 7.68
C ALA A 235 6.55 -11.35 7.75
N THR A 236 6.35 -11.92 8.94
CA THR A 236 6.19 -13.36 9.13
C THR A 236 4.95 -13.68 9.96
N ARG A 237 4.38 -14.90 9.75
CA ARG A 237 3.30 -15.44 10.59
C ARG A 237 3.69 -15.44 12.08
N LYS A 238 4.92 -15.88 12.39
CA LYS A 238 5.44 -15.91 13.76
C LYS A 238 5.46 -14.51 14.40
N SER A 239 5.89 -13.49 13.66
CA SER A 239 5.88 -12.11 14.17
C SER A 239 4.46 -11.60 14.40
N VAL A 240 3.50 -11.97 13.53
CA VAL A 240 2.07 -11.63 13.73
C VAL A 240 1.55 -12.20 15.04
N GLU A 241 1.82 -13.49 15.31
CA GLU A 241 1.40 -14.15 16.55
C GLU A 241 2.01 -13.48 17.78
N GLN A 242 3.33 -13.23 17.77
CA GLN A 242 4.05 -12.60 18.87
C GLN A 242 3.55 -11.18 19.16
N VAL A 243 3.39 -10.36 18.12
CA VAL A 243 2.92 -8.97 18.27
C VAL A 243 1.45 -8.94 18.71
N CYS A 244 0.59 -9.79 18.14
CA CYS A 244 -0.81 -9.87 18.56
C CYS A 244 -0.94 -10.27 20.03
N GLN A 245 -0.18 -11.27 20.47
CA GLN A 245 -0.14 -11.69 21.88
C GLN A 245 0.35 -10.55 22.78
N LEU A 246 1.46 -9.89 22.43
CA LEU A 246 1.99 -8.74 23.17
C LEU A 246 0.93 -7.65 23.37
N LEU A 247 0.18 -7.33 22.31
CA LEU A 247 -0.86 -6.30 22.37
C LEU A 247 -2.05 -6.73 23.22
N THR A 248 -2.47 -7.99 23.10
CA THR A 248 -3.58 -8.56 23.88
C THR A 248 -3.23 -8.58 25.37
N ASP A 249 -2.01 -9.01 25.73
CA ASP A 249 -1.53 -9.03 27.12
C ASP A 249 -1.45 -7.62 27.74
N ARG A 250 -1.32 -6.60 26.91
CA ARG A 250 -1.34 -5.18 27.32
C ARG A 250 -2.73 -4.54 27.27
N GLY A 251 -3.78 -5.34 27.02
CA GLY A 251 -5.18 -4.90 27.05
C GLY A 251 -5.65 -4.16 25.78
N TYR A 252 -4.89 -4.22 24.67
CA TYR A 252 -5.38 -3.68 23.39
C TYR A 252 -6.41 -4.61 22.76
N ALA A 253 -7.45 -4.04 22.15
CA ALA A 253 -8.44 -4.79 21.37
C ALA A 253 -7.84 -5.20 20.01
N ALA A 254 -6.84 -6.08 20.04
CA ALA A 254 -6.12 -6.58 18.87
C ALA A 254 -6.68 -7.91 18.36
N THR A 255 -6.50 -8.15 17.06
CA THR A 255 -6.72 -9.44 16.41
C THR A 255 -5.64 -9.68 15.35
N ARG A 256 -5.60 -10.89 14.75
CA ARG A 256 -4.53 -11.29 13.84
C ARG A 256 -5.06 -11.81 12.50
N TYR A 257 -4.24 -11.69 11.45
CA TYR A 257 -4.56 -12.22 10.15
C TYR A 257 -3.31 -12.65 9.37
N HIS A 258 -3.25 -13.90 8.96
CA HIS A 258 -2.23 -14.43 8.05
C HIS A 258 -2.71 -15.71 7.37
N ALA A 259 -2.08 -16.11 6.27
CA ALA A 259 -2.49 -17.24 5.45
C ALA A 259 -2.40 -18.63 6.16
N GLY A 260 -1.75 -18.71 7.33
CA GLY A 260 -1.67 -19.95 8.11
C GLY A 260 -2.84 -20.18 9.05
N LEU A 261 -3.77 -19.24 9.20
CA LEU A 261 -5.01 -19.41 9.98
C LEU A 261 -6.04 -20.18 9.16
N GLU A 262 -6.94 -20.89 9.84
CA GLU A 262 -8.11 -21.51 9.21
C GLU A 262 -9.01 -20.44 8.58
N GLU A 263 -9.71 -20.81 7.50
CA GLU A 263 -10.56 -19.89 6.76
C GLU A 263 -11.64 -19.23 7.65
N ARG A 264 -12.24 -20.04 8.52
CA ARG A 264 -13.23 -19.57 9.48
C ARG A 264 -12.65 -18.54 10.44
N GLU A 265 -11.48 -18.81 11.03
CA GLU A 265 -10.81 -17.88 11.94
C GLU A 265 -10.40 -16.59 11.23
N ARG A 266 -9.91 -16.69 9.99
CA ARG A 266 -9.60 -15.52 9.17
C ARG A 266 -10.81 -14.61 8.98
N MET A 267 -11.97 -15.21 8.65
CA MET A 267 -13.23 -14.47 8.49
C MET A 267 -13.70 -13.83 9.79
N GLU A 268 -13.66 -14.57 10.91
CA GLU A 268 -14.05 -14.07 12.22
C GLU A 268 -13.18 -12.88 12.64
N ASN A 269 -11.86 -12.99 12.51
CA ASN A 269 -10.90 -11.93 12.84
C ASN A 269 -11.06 -10.71 11.92
N GLN A 270 -11.25 -10.92 10.64
CA GLN A 270 -11.53 -9.85 9.68
C GLN A 270 -12.82 -9.12 10.03
N ASN A 271 -13.89 -9.85 10.31
CA ASN A 271 -15.17 -9.27 10.69
C ASN A 271 -15.06 -8.47 12.00
N ALA A 272 -14.41 -9.02 13.02
CA ALA A 272 -14.21 -8.32 14.29
C ALA A 272 -13.49 -6.97 14.09
N PHE A 273 -12.52 -6.90 13.17
CA PHE A 273 -11.86 -5.65 12.79
C PHE A 273 -12.76 -4.74 11.93
N LEU A 274 -13.50 -5.29 10.97
CA LEU A 274 -14.41 -4.52 10.12
C LEU A 274 -15.57 -3.90 10.91
N TYR A 275 -16.09 -4.62 11.91
CA TYR A 275 -17.19 -4.16 12.76
C TYR A 275 -16.74 -3.32 13.98
N ASP A 276 -15.47 -2.92 14.04
CA ASP A 276 -14.87 -2.12 15.13
C ASP A 276 -14.89 -2.82 16.51
N GLU A 277 -15.07 -4.15 16.56
CA GLU A 277 -14.98 -4.96 17.80
C GLU A 277 -13.51 -5.11 18.23
N LYS A 278 -12.62 -5.14 17.25
CA LYS A 278 -11.18 -5.06 17.40
C LYS A 278 -10.66 -3.83 16.67
N THR A 279 -9.88 -3.02 17.38
CA THR A 279 -9.37 -1.75 16.82
C THR A 279 -8.00 -1.90 16.17
N VAL A 280 -7.24 -2.94 16.52
CA VAL A 280 -5.91 -3.18 15.94
C VAL A 280 -5.89 -4.54 15.24
N MET A 281 -5.58 -4.51 13.94
CA MET A 281 -5.31 -5.71 13.15
C MET A 281 -3.80 -5.91 13.05
N VAL A 282 -3.28 -7.05 13.51
CA VAL A 282 -1.89 -7.46 13.30
C VAL A 282 -1.85 -8.48 12.17
N ALA A 283 -1.12 -8.20 11.10
CA ALA A 283 -1.23 -9.05 9.92
C ALA A 283 0.05 -9.15 9.08
N THR A 284 0.13 -10.18 8.25
CA THR A 284 1.04 -10.20 7.11
C THR A 284 0.41 -9.45 5.92
N ASN A 285 1.17 -9.31 4.82
CA ASN A 285 0.65 -8.77 3.54
C ASN A 285 -0.57 -9.52 2.99
N ALA A 286 -0.85 -10.75 3.48
CA ALA A 286 -2.07 -11.48 3.14
C ALA A 286 -3.35 -10.73 3.58
N PHE A 287 -3.26 -9.90 4.62
CA PHE A 287 -4.31 -8.96 5.03
C PHE A 287 -4.14 -7.66 4.28
N GLY A 288 -4.55 -7.63 3.08
CA GLY A 288 -4.26 -6.41 2.38
C GLY A 288 -5.06 -6.26 1.12
N MET A 289 -4.90 -7.17 0.23
CA MET A 289 -5.61 -7.13 -1.02
C MET A 289 -7.09 -7.49 -0.76
N GLY A 290 -8.00 -6.51 -0.94
CA GLY A 290 -9.44 -6.72 -0.80
C GLY A 290 -10.12 -6.11 0.42
N ILE A 291 -9.40 -5.46 1.32
CA ILE A 291 -10.03 -4.83 2.49
C ILE A 291 -10.28 -3.35 2.20
N ASP A 292 -11.55 -2.99 2.23
CA ASP A 292 -12.01 -1.62 2.00
C ASP A 292 -12.58 -0.98 3.28
N LYS A 293 -11.85 -1.10 4.40
CA LYS A 293 -12.18 -0.38 5.63
C LYS A 293 -11.72 1.07 5.49
N SER A 294 -12.65 1.99 5.42
CA SER A 294 -12.36 3.40 5.17
C SER A 294 -11.79 4.15 6.38
N ASN A 295 -12.06 3.68 7.60
CA ASN A 295 -11.70 4.34 8.85
C ASN A 295 -10.41 3.80 9.50
N VAL A 296 -9.41 3.45 8.70
CA VAL A 296 -8.07 3.09 9.20
C VAL A 296 -7.28 4.38 9.41
N ASN A 297 -7.00 4.71 10.67
CA ASN A 297 -6.33 5.97 11.03
C ASN A 297 -4.80 5.84 11.10
N PHE A 298 -4.27 4.62 11.21
CA PHE A 298 -2.84 4.39 11.15
C PHE A 298 -2.50 3.05 10.51
N VAL A 299 -1.35 3.02 9.85
CA VAL A 299 -0.66 1.80 9.42
C VAL A 299 0.75 1.83 9.99
N ILE A 300 1.08 0.83 10.80
CA ILE A 300 2.43 0.66 11.35
C ILE A 300 3.06 -0.58 10.71
N HIS A 301 4.19 -0.39 10.03
CA HIS A 301 5.01 -1.49 9.57
C HIS A 301 6.00 -1.88 10.68
N TYR A 302 5.70 -2.96 11.39
CA TYR A 302 6.59 -3.51 12.43
C TYR A 302 7.88 -4.06 11.80
N ASN A 303 7.80 -4.61 10.60
CA ASN A 303 8.95 -4.97 9.77
C ASN A 303 8.90 -4.19 8.45
N MET A 304 10.07 -3.95 7.86
CA MET A 304 10.19 -3.35 6.54
C MET A 304 9.53 -4.24 5.48
N PRO A 305 8.65 -3.70 4.62
CA PRO A 305 8.12 -4.41 3.44
C PRO A 305 9.22 -4.78 2.45
N LYS A 306 8.93 -5.73 1.56
CA LYS A 306 9.89 -6.20 0.55
C LYS A 306 10.20 -5.18 -0.55
N SER A 307 9.30 -4.23 -0.80
CA SER A 307 9.44 -3.21 -1.84
C SER A 307 8.68 -1.93 -1.48
N LEU A 308 9.01 -0.84 -2.18
CA LEU A 308 8.34 0.45 -1.98
C LEU A 308 6.89 0.44 -2.49
N GLU A 309 6.61 -0.32 -3.53
CA GLU A 309 5.24 -0.51 -4.04
C GLU A 309 4.37 -1.22 -3.01
N ALA A 310 4.90 -2.29 -2.37
CA ALA A 310 4.19 -2.98 -1.30
C ALA A 310 3.94 -2.04 -0.12
N TYR A 311 4.98 -1.28 0.29
CA TYR A 311 4.85 -0.26 1.33
C TYR A 311 3.76 0.76 1.01
N TYR A 312 3.79 1.34 -0.20
CA TYR A 312 2.83 2.35 -0.63
C TYR A 312 1.40 1.80 -0.68
N GLN A 313 1.22 0.57 -1.16
CA GLN A 313 -0.07 -0.09 -1.23
C GLN A 313 -0.65 -0.41 0.17
N GLU A 314 0.20 -0.88 1.09
CA GLU A 314 -0.16 -1.17 2.48
C GLU A 314 -0.42 0.10 3.29
N ALA A 315 0.46 1.10 3.20
CA ALA A 315 0.30 2.41 3.81
C ALA A 315 -0.95 3.15 3.28
N GLY A 316 -1.23 3.00 1.98
CA GLY A 316 -2.40 3.59 1.31
C GLY A 316 -3.76 3.08 1.81
N ARG A 317 -3.80 2.10 2.71
CA ARG A 317 -5.03 1.66 3.41
C ARG A 317 -5.47 2.65 4.46
N ALA A 318 -4.54 3.44 5.00
CA ALA A 318 -4.85 4.50 5.93
C ALA A 318 -5.55 5.67 5.23
N GLY A 319 -6.45 6.33 5.93
CA GLY A 319 -7.10 7.57 5.50
C GLY A 319 -7.80 7.51 4.14
N ARG A 320 -8.47 6.39 3.80
CA ARG A 320 -9.20 6.27 2.52
C ARG A 320 -10.40 7.21 2.44
N ASP A 321 -10.94 7.59 3.57
CA ASP A 321 -12.02 8.57 3.71
C ASP A 321 -11.55 10.03 3.60
N GLY A 322 -10.25 10.25 3.38
CA GLY A 322 -9.64 11.58 3.31
C GLY A 322 -9.20 12.14 4.67
N SER A 323 -9.47 11.44 5.76
CA SER A 323 -9.00 11.83 7.10
C SER A 323 -7.47 11.73 7.21
N ASN A 324 -6.88 12.54 8.09
CA ASN A 324 -5.45 12.45 8.39
C ASN A 324 -5.13 11.09 9.01
N ALA A 325 -4.07 10.45 8.52
CA ALA A 325 -3.65 9.15 8.98
C ALA A 325 -2.13 9.00 9.02
N ASP A 326 -1.64 8.14 9.90
CA ASP A 326 -0.21 7.94 10.14
C ASP A 326 0.28 6.65 9.46
N CYS A 327 1.37 6.75 8.71
CA CYS A 327 2.07 5.63 8.09
C CYS A 327 3.48 5.57 8.66
N ILE A 328 3.70 4.69 9.66
CA ILE A 328 4.95 4.61 10.42
C ILE A 328 5.65 3.29 10.14
N LEU A 329 6.93 3.35 9.79
CA LEU A 329 7.75 2.18 9.55
C LEU A 329 8.83 2.04 10.62
N LEU A 330 8.89 0.89 11.29
CA LEU A 330 9.92 0.53 12.26
C LEU A 330 11.01 -0.28 11.56
N TYR A 331 12.05 0.41 11.12
CA TYR A 331 13.16 -0.22 10.40
C TYR A 331 14.21 -0.80 11.36
N ALA A 332 14.69 -2.01 11.05
CA ALA A 332 15.89 -2.58 11.63
C ALA A 332 16.71 -3.30 10.55
N PRO A 333 18.05 -3.32 10.63
CA PRO A 333 18.90 -4.00 9.64
C PRO A 333 18.57 -5.49 9.45
N ARG A 334 18.01 -6.13 10.48
CA ARG A 334 17.57 -7.54 10.42
C ARG A 334 16.40 -7.74 9.44
N ASP A 335 15.59 -6.72 9.20
CA ASP A 335 14.49 -6.81 8.25
C ASP A 335 14.98 -7.07 6.82
N VAL A 336 16.13 -6.49 6.47
CA VAL A 336 16.77 -6.71 5.16
C VAL A 336 17.15 -8.18 4.99
N GLN A 337 17.67 -8.82 6.04
CA GLN A 337 18.03 -10.26 6.00
C GLN A 337 16.77 -11.13 5.80
N THR A 338 15.67 -10.77 6.48
CA THR A 338 14.39 -11.46 6.32
C THR A 338 13.85 -11.30 4.90
N ALA A 339 13.90 -10.09 4.33
CA ALA A 339 13.45 -9.84 2.96
C ALA A 339 14.30 -10.63 1.94
N ARG A 340 15.62 -10.66 2.10
CA ARG A 340 16.52 -11.46 1.26
C ARG A 340 16.19 -12.94 1.32
N PHE A 341 16.00 -13.47 2.53
CA PHE A 341 15.61 -14.86 2.71
C PHE A 341 14.34 -15.20 1.90
N PHE A 342 13.35 -14.31 1.87
CA PHE A 342 12.15 -14.51 1.05
C PHE A 342 12.41 -14.41 -0.44
N ILE A 343 13.33 -13.56 -0.90
CA ILE A 343 13.71 -13.49 -2.32
C ILE A 343 14.42 -14.78 -2.75
N GLU A 344 15.29 -15.31 -1.90
CA GLU A 344 16.07 -16.52 -2.20
C GLU A 344 15.23 -17.81 -2.14
N ASN A 345 14.22 -17.87 -1.25
CA ASN A 345 13.44 -19.08 -1.00
C ASN A 345 11.96 -18.96 -1.41
N GLY A 346 11.54 -17.86 -2.01
CA GLY A 346 10.12 -17.56 -2.27
C GLY A 346 9.63 -17.87 -3.69
N SER A 347 10.44 -18.43 -4.56
CA SER A 347 10.09 -18.66 -5.97
C SER A 347 9.56 -20.06 -6.27
N ASP A 348 8.82 -20.69 -5.35
CA ASP A 348 8.17 -22.00 -5.57
C ASP A 348 6.93 -21.92 -6.50
N ASN A 349 6.86 -20.90 -7.37
CA ASN A 349 5.82 -20.87 -8.38
C ASN A 349 6.22 -21.83 -9.52
N GLU A 350 5.61 -23.02 -9.54
CA GLU A 350 5.87 -24.08 -10.52
C GLU A 350 5.56 -23.64 -11.97
N ASP A 351 4.73 -22.61 -12.15
CA ASP A 351 4.36 -22.06 -13.46
C ASP A 351 5.45 -21.20 -14.13
N LEU A 352 6.58 -20.92 -13.43
CA LEU A 352 7.66 -20.07 -13.94
C LEU A 352 8.84 -20.90 -14.44
N THR A 353 9.41 -20.53 -15.60
CA THR A 353 10.67 -21.07 -16.08
C THR A 353 11.85 -20.59 -15.22
N GLU A 354 12.99 -21.29 -15.28
CA GLU A 354 14.18 -20.94 -14.51
C GLU A 354 14.71 -19.55 -14.90
N GLU A 355 14.70 -19.22 -16.19
CA GLU A 355 15.06 -17.90 -16.70
C GLU A 355 14.13 -16.79 -16.15
N GLN A 356 12.84 -17.04 -16.10
CA GLN A 356 11.87 -16.11 -15.53
C GLN A 356 12.11 -15.90 -14.02
N ARG A 357 12.43 -16.96 -13.28
CA ARG A 357 12.75 -16.88 -11.84
C ARG A 357 13.99 -16.01 -11.60
N GLU A 358 15.04 -16.18 -12.36
CA GLU A 358 16.26 -15.37 -12.23
C GLU A 358 16.00 -13.89 -12.55
N VAL A 359 15.22 -13.58 -13.58
CA VAL A 359 14.83 -12.21 -13.91
C VAL A 359 14.03 -11.58 -12.77
N ILE A 360 13.04 -12.30 -12.24
CA ILE A 360 12.20 -11.82 -11.13
C ILE A 360 13.05 -11.61 -9.87
N LYS A 361 13.95 -12.55 -9.56
CA LYS A 361 14.85 -12.46 -8.40
C LYS A 361 15.73 -11.22 -8.46
N LYS A 362 16.31 -10.93 -9.63
CA LYS A 362 17.11 -9.71 -9.83
C LYS A 362 16.28 -8.45 -9.59
N GLN A 363 15.07 -8.41 -10.10
CA GLN A 363 14.16 -7.28 -9.92
C GLN A 363 13.74 -7.11 -8.45
N ASP A 364 13.50 -8.20 -7.74
CA ASP A 364 13.17 -8.16 -6.32
C ASP A 364 14.33 -7.61 -5.48
N TYR A 365 15.59 -7.90 -5.86
CA TYR A 365 16.75 -7.26 -5.24
C TYR A 365 16.83 -5.76 -5.52
N GLU A 366 16.55 -5.31 -6.75
CA GLU A 366 16.50 -3.89 -7.12
C GLU A 366 15.41 -3.15 -6.32
N ARG A 367 14.23 -3.75 -6.17
CA ARG A 367 13.13 -3.22 -5.35
C ARG A 367 13.48 -3.17 -3.85
N LEU A 368 14.15 -4.21 -3.35
CA LEU A 368 14.62 -4.26 -1.97
C LEU A 368 15.63 -3.15 -1.70
N GLU A 369 16.55 -2.90 -2.63
CA GLU A 369 17.54 -1.82 -2.52
C GLU A 369 16.87 -0.45 -2.46
N ALA A 370 15.88 -0.19 -3.33
CA ALA A 370 15.08 1.02 -3.28
C ALA A 370 14.35 1.19 -1.94
N MET A 371 13.76 0.11 -1.39
CA MET A 371 13.09 0.14 -0.09
C MET A 371 14.06 0.40 1.06
N VAL A 372 15.24 -0.19 1.05
CA VAL A 372 16.29 0.03 2.05
C VAL A 372 16.77 1.48 1.99
N THR A 373 16.95 2.04 0.79
CA THR A 373 17.33 3.43 0.60
C THR A 373 16.26 4.37 1.14
N TYR A 374 14.99 4.10 0.86
CA TYR A 374 13.87 4.84 1.45
C TYR A 374 13.90 4.81 2.99
N CYS A 375 14.17 3.65 3.59
CA CYS A 375 14.23 3.54 5.06
C CYS A 375 15.37 4.33 5.69
N LYS A 376 16.43 4.60 4.94
CA LYS A 376 17.65 5.30 5.42
C LYS A 376 17.70 6.77 5.02
N THR A 377 16.88 7.19 4.06
CA THR A 377 16.93 8.56 3.56
C THR A 377 16.60 9.59 4.64
N ARG A 378 17.23 10.73 4.56
CA ARG A 378 16.94 11.92 5.37
C ARG A 378 16.25 13.01 4.59
N THR A 379 16.10 12.80 3.29
CA THR A 379 15.33 13.69 2.43
C THR A 379 13.83 13.50 2.64
N CYS A 380 13.01 14.26 1.96
CA CYS A 380 11.56 14.19 2.06
C CYS A 380 11.04 12.78 1.73
N LEU A 381 10.48 12.07 2.71
CA LEU A 381 9.94 10.72 2.54
C LEU A 381 8.81 10.67 1.51
N ARG A 382 7.92 11.66 1.51
CA ARG A 382 6.86 11.78 0.51
C ARG A 382 7.44 12.02 -0.88
N GLY A 383 8.39 12.94 -1.00
CA GLY A 383 9.08 13.24 -2.25
C GLY A 383 9.75 11.99 -2.83
N TRP A 384 10.41 11.21 -2.01
CA TRP A 384 11.06 9.97 -2.41
C TRP A 384 10.07 8.94 -3.02
N ILE A 385 8.89 8.78 -2.39
CA ILE A 385 7.80 7.92 -2.94
C ILE A 385 7.35 8.45 -4.31
N LEU A 386 7.09 9.74 -4.42
CA LEU A 386 6.60 10.36 -5.65
C LEU A 386 7.62 10.24 -6.79
N GLU A 387 8.90 10.48 -6.51
CA GLU A 387 10.00 10.33 -7.46
C GLU A 387 10.14 8.89 -7.96
N TYR A 388 10.04 7.91 -7.05
CA TYR A 388 10.08 6.49 -7.40
C TYR A 388 9.01 6.10 -8.44
N PHE A 389 7.82 6.69 -8.33
CA PHE A 389 6.74 6.50 -9.31
C PHE A 389 6.80 7.47 -10.50
N GLY A 390 7.86 8.26 -10.63
CA GLY A 390 8.09 9.18 -11.74
C GLY A 390 7.25 10.48 -11.66
N GLN A 391 6.80 10.87 -10.48
CA GLN A 391 6.04 12.10 -10.26
C GLN A 391 6.94 13.22 -9.71
N LYS A 392 6.85 14.41 -10.30
CA LYS A 392 7.53 15.60 -9.77
C LYS A 392 6.94 15.99 -8.40
N HIS A 393 7.80 16.43 -7.52
CA HIS A 393 7.43 16.83 -6.16
C HIS A 393 8.28 18.01 -5.68
N PRO A 394 7.82 18.79 -4.68
CA PRO A 394 8.66 19.79 -4.01
C PRO A 394 9.76 19.09 -3.18
N GLU A 395 10.89 19.75 -2.99
CA GLU A 395 11.99 19.24 -2.15
C GLU A 395 11.55 18.94 -0.71
N VAL A 396 10.62 19.74 -0.18
CA VAL A 396 10.08 19.64 1.18
C VAL A 396 8.56 19.61 1.13
N CYS A 397 7.94 18.54 1.65
CA CYS A 397 6.47 18.42 1.67
C CYS A 397 5.80 19.03 2.91
N GLY A 398 6.56 19.36 3.97
CA GLY A 398 6.03 19.86 5.25
C GLY A 398 5.18 18.84 6.05
N ASN A 399 4.93 17.63 5.52
CA ASN A 399 4.03 16.64 6.12
C ASN A 399 4.63 15.23 6.11
N CYS A 400 5.88 15.08 6.55
CA CYS A 400 6.51 13.78 6.79
C CYS A 400 7.56 13.86 7.90
N GLY A 401 7.92 12.72 8.46
CA GLY A 401 8.86 12.62 9.57
C GLY A 401 10.28 13.16 9.30
N SER A 402 10.71 13.19 8.04
CA SER A 402 11.99 13.81 7.68
C SER A 402 11.87 15.33 7.59
N CYS A 403 10.82 15.87 6.95
CA CYS A 403 10.62 17.31 6.81
C CYS A 403 10.29 18.02 8.15
N ALA A 404 9.73 17.28 9.10
CA ALA A 404 9.41 17.81 10.43
C ALA A 404 10.62 17.85 11.38
N LYS A 405 11.75 17.27 10.99
CA LYS A 405 12.99 17.30 11.76
C LYS A 405 13.88 18.44 11.28
N GLU A 406 14.42 19.21 12.22
CA GLU A 406 15.43 20.21 11.89
C GLU A 406 16.80 19.54 11.74
N TYR A 407 17.38 19.67 10.56
CA TYR A 407 18.73 19.20 10.27
C TYR A 407 19.66 20.39 10.12
N GLU A 408 20.88 20.27 10.65
CA GLU A 408 21.98 21.17 10.35
C GLU A 408 23.01 20.48 9.45
N LYS A 409 23.62 21.24 8.57
CA LYS A 409 24.72 20.75 7.77
C LYS A 409 25.99 20.71 8.61
N LYS A 410 26.64 19.57 8.65
CA LYS A 410 27.92 19.37 9.32
C LYS A 410 28.95 18.92 8.30
N ASP A 411 30.06 19.65 8.25
CA ASP A 411 31.22 19.21 7.45
C ASP A 411 31.89 18.02 8.12
N ILE A 412 31.99 16.91 7.41
CA ILE A 412 32.66 15.68 7.82
C ILE A 412 33.73 15.27 6.81
N THR A 413 34.24 16.20 6.02
CA THR A 413 35.20 15.94 4.94
C THR A 413 36.39 15.12 5.41
N LYS A 414 36.96 15.45 6.56
CA LYS A 414 38.12 14.76 7.12
C LYS A 414 37.81 13.31 7.49
N GLU A 415 36.69 13.08 8.18
CA GLU A 415 36.22 11.75 8.55
C GLU A 415 35.83 10.93 7.30
N ALA A 416 35.21 11.56 6.32
CA ALA A 416 34.90 10.95 5.04
C ALA A 416 36.15 10.47 4.31
N GLN A 417 37.17 11.32 4.19
CA GLN A 417 38.47 10.95 3.59
C GLN A 417 39.10 9.76 4.31
N MET A 418 39.07 9.72 5.65
CA MET A 418 39.63 8.59 6.41
C MET A 418 38.87 7.28 6.10
N ILE A 419 37.56 7.31 6.07
CA ILE A 419 36.72 6.13 5.83
C ILE A 419 36.86 5.66 4.38
N LEU A 420 36.70 6.56 3.40
CA LEU A 420 36.80 6.25 1.97
C LEU A 420 38.20 5.73 1.60
N SER A 421 39.26 6.35 2.16
CA SER A 421 40.65 5.86 1.99
C SER A 421 40.84 4.48 2.60
N CYS A 422 40.22 4.19 3.75
CA CYS A 422 40.31 2.87 4.37
C CYS A 422 39.66 1.80 3.48
N VAL A 423 38.45 2.05 2.98
CA VAL A 423 37.78 1.13 2.06
C VAL A 423 38.60 0.87 0.81
N ARG A 424 39.21 1.93 0.23
CA ARG A 424 40.08 1.82 -0.95
C ARG A 424 41.32 0.98 -0.65
N ARG A 425 42.04 1.27 0.44
CA ARG A 425 43.27 0.57 0.79
C ARG A 425 43.07 -0.89 1.18
N ILE A 426 41.94 -1.21 1.86
CA ILE A 426 41.56 -2.59 2.12
C ILE A 426 41.36 -3.35 0.82
N ARG A 427 40.64 -2.77 -0.14
CA ARG A 427 40.40 -3.38 -1.46
C ARG A 427 41.71 -3.56 -2.22
N ASP A 428 42.58 -2.57 -2.20
CA ASP A 428 43.87 -2.64 -2.91
C ASP A 428 44.83 -3.66 -2.25
N HIS A 429 44.76 -3.84 -0.91
CA HIS A 429 45.55 -4.80 -0.17
C HIS A 429 45.06 -6.27 -0.35
N LEU A 430 43.73 -6.48 -0.26
CA LEU A 430 43.13 -7.82 -0.31
C LEU A 430 42.72 -8.27 -1.72
N GLY A 431 42.55 -7.34 -2.67
CA GLY A 431 42.01 -7.63 -4.00
C GLY A 431 40.47 -7.67 -4.05
N TYR A 432 39.78 -7.57 -2.91
CA TYR A 432 38.33 -7.60 -2.82
C TYR A 432 37.79 -6.63 -1.74
N TYR A 433 36.51 -6.31 -1.82
CA TYR A 433 35.83 -5.49 -0.82
C TYR A 433 35.39 -6.31 0.40
N VAL A 434 35.35 -5.68 1.57
CA VAL A 434 34.95 -6.30 2.84
C VAL A 434 33.68 -5.63 3.43
N GLY A 435 33.05 -6.28 4.39
CA GLY A 435 31.88 -5.73 5.08
C GLY A 435 32.23 -4.62 6.07
N LYS A 436 31.24 -3.77 6.40
CA LYS A 436 31.35 -2.66 7.37
C LYS A 436 32.07 -3.01 8.68
N PRO A 437 31.80 -4.17 9.33
CA PRO A 437 32.47 -4.50 10.60
C PRO A 437 34.00 -4.56 10.47
N THR A 438 34.51 -5.03 9.33
CA THR A 438 35.96 -5.10 9.09
C THR A 438 36.56 -3.71 8.89
N VAL A 439 35.90 -2.85 8.11
CA VAL A 439 36.31 -1.44 7.94
C VAL A 439 36.34 -0.70 9.28
N VAL A 440 35.30 -0.85 10.12
CA VAL A 440 35.22 -0.22 11.44
C VAL A 440 36.38 -0.68 12.33
N ARG A 441 36.64 -2.00 12.41
CA ARG A 441 37.75 -2.56 13.21
C ARG A 441 39.12 -2.07 12.75
N THR A 442 39.31 -1.97 11.46
CA THR A 442 40.56 -1.43 10.88
C THR A 442 40.78 0.03 11.26
N LEU A 443 39.75 0.88 11.12
CA LEU A 443 39.79 2.29 11.51
C LEU A 443 40.03 2.49 13.00
N GLN A 444 39.46 1.61 13.85
CA GLN A 444 39.72 1.63 15.29
C GLN A 444 41.08 1.09 15.73
N GLY A 445 41.79 0.42 14.86
CA GLY A 445 43.06 -0.24 15.21
C GLY A 445 42.85 -1.49 16.06
N SER A 446 41.79 -2.27 15.75
CA SER A 446 41.45 -3.50 16.49
C SER A 446 42.53 -4.58 16.34
N ARG A 447 42.94 -5.16 17.47
CA ARG A 447 43.90 -6.30 17.52
C ARG A 447 43.21 -7.67 17.41
N GLU A 448 41.97 -7.72 16.94
CA GLU A 448 41.27 -8.98 16.72
C GLU A 448 42.03 -9.86 15.70
N LYS A 449 42.07 -11.17 15.98
CA LYS A 449 42.77 -12.18 15.21
C LYS A 449 42.50 -12.05 13.70
N LYS A 450 41.27 -11.87 13.30
CA LYS A 450 40.88 -11.72 11.89
C LYS A 450 41.47 -10.46 11.21
N THR A 451 41.62 -9.35 11.93
CA THR A 451 42.20 -8.11 11.41
C THR A 451 43.72 -8.29 11.13
N ILE A 452 44.39 -9.01 12.03
CA ILE A 452 45.82 -9.28 11.91
C ILE A 452 46.11 -10.35 10.83
N GLU A 453 45.31 -11.42 10.76
CA GLU A 453 45.43 -12.48 9.76
C GLU A 453 45.26 -11.95 8.32
N LEU A 454 44.40 -10.93 8.16
CA LEU A 454 44.21 -10.24 6.87
C LEU A 454 45.27 -9.17 6.56
N GLY A 455 46.27 -8.97 7.43
CA GLY A 455 47.32 -7.96 7.26
C GLY A 455 46.84 -6.51 7.32
N LEU A 456 45.60 -6.28 7.82
CA LEU A 456 44.98 -4.93 7.83
C LEU A 456 45.61 -3.98 8.85
N ASN A 457 46.42 -4.49 9.77
CA ASN A 457 47.24 -3.70 10.68
C ASN A 457 48.44 -3.01 10.03
N GLU A 458 48.76 -3.38 8.79
CA GLU A 458 49.90 -2.83 8.03
C GLU A 458 49.49 -1.68 7.10
N ILE A 459 48.18 -1.53 6.81
CA ILE A 459 47.72 -0.45 5.96
C ILE A 459 47.74 0.89 6.71
N SER A 460 48.05 1.98 6.01
CA SER A 460 48.23 3.31 6.61
C SER A 460 46.95 3.92 7.23
N THR A 461 45.80 3.33 6.99
CA THR A 461 44.51 3.76 7.60
C THR A 461 44.17 3.00 8.86
N TYR A 462 44.99 2.05 9.30
CA TYR A 462 44.79 1.33 10.55
C TYR A 462 44.90 2.26 11.76
N GLY A 463 43.87 2.25 12.60
CA GLY A 463 43.81 3.03 13.84
C GLY A 463 43.62 4.55 13.67
N LEU A 464 43.34 5.06 12.46
CA LEU A 464 43.15 6.50 12.24
C LEU A 464 42.00 7.07 13.05
N MET A 465 41.01 6.26 13.40
CA MET A 465 39.84 6.68 14.17
C MET A 465 39.75 5.97 15.55
N LYS A 466 40.90 5.65 16.15
CA LYS A 466 40.97 4.92 17.44
C LYS A 466 40.29 5.61 18.62
N THR A 467 40.11 6.93 18.54
CA THR A 467 39.42 7.72 19.58
C THR A 467 37.91 7.72 19.43
N MET A 468 37.38 7.24 18.31
CA MET A 468 35.95 7.18 18.05
C MET A 468 35.36 5.82 18.44
N SER A 469 34.12 5.81 18.95
CA SER A 469 33.41 4.58 19.22
C SER A 469 33.04 3.87 17.91
N ALA A 470 32.92 2.52 17.97
CA ALA A 470 32.48 1.74 16.82
C ALA A 470 31.13 2.21 16.24
N ASN A 471 30.22 2.63 17.11
CA ASN A 471 28.91 3.13 16.70
C ASN A 471 29.00 4.48 15.99
N ALA A 472 29.87 5.39 16.45
CA ALA A 472 30.11 6.66 15.76
C ALA A 472 30.68 6.46 14.34
N ILE A 473 31.64 5.53 14.17
CA ILE A 473 32.19 5.20 12.85
C ILE A 473 31.12 4.56 11.95
N LYS A 474 30.31 3.65 12.48
CA LYS A 474 29.20 3.04 11.72
C LYS A 474 28.19 4.10 11.28
N GLU A 475 27.90 5.08 12.12
CA GLU A 475 27.01 6.18 11.78
C GLU A 475 27.59 7.06 10.67
N LEU A 476 28.87 7.38 10.72
CA LEU A 476 29.55 8.11 9.62
C LEU A 476 29.54 7.32 8.31
N ILE A 477 29.78 6.00 8.36
CA ILE A 477 29.66 5.14 7.17
C ILE A 477 28.22 5.18 6.62
N SER A 478 27.21 5.10 7.48
CA SER A 478 25.81 5.20 7.05
C SER A 478 25.52 6.55 6.39
N ARG A 479 26.05 7.65 6.92
CA ARG A 479 25.90 8.98 6.33
C ARG A 479 26.59 9.12 4.98
N LEU A 480 27.73 8.44 4.78
CA LEU A 480 28.42 8.40 3.48
C LEU A 480 27.67 7.54 2.46
N GLU A 481 26.94 6.51 2.92
CA GLU A 481 26.02 5.75 2.07
C GLU A 481 24.81 6.62 1.67
N ASP A 482 24.19 7.31 2.63
CA ASP A 482 23.08 8.23 2.37
C ASP A 482 23.47 9.34 1.39
N GLY A 483 24.73 9.80 1.49
CA GLY A 483 25.32 10.79 0.57
C GLY A 483 25.72 10.23 -0.79
N GLY A 484 25.59 8.91 -0.99
CA GLY A 484 25.96 8.24 -2.24
C GLY A 484 27.46 8.13 -2.49
N TYR A 485 28.31 8.23 -1.47
CA TYR A 485 29.77 8.01 -1.57
C TYR A 485 30.17 6.55 -1.38
N LEU A 486 29.37 5.80 -0.64
CA LEU A 486 29.53 4.38 -0.37
C LEU A 486 28.24 3.65 -0.72
N VAL A 487 28.35 2.38 -1.06
CA VAL A 487 27.23 1.47 -1.24
C VAL A 487 27.54 0.12 -0.59
N THR A 488 26.57 -0.43 0.15
CA THR A 488 26.69 -1.82 0.61
C THR A 488 26.03 -2.72 -0.41
N GLU A 489 26.82 -3.53 -1.08
CA GLU A 489 26.32 -4.58 -1.98
C GLU A 489 25.51 -5.60 -1.16
N LEU A 490 24.29 -5.86 -1.59
CA LEU A 490 23.35 -6.68 -0.81
C LEU A 490 23.70 -8.18 -0.84
N GLU A 491 24.24 -8.68 -1.94
CA GLU A 491 24.55 -10.10 -2.12
C GLU A 491 25.64 -10.59 -1.16
N HIS A 492 26.77 -9.88 -1.05
CA HIS A 492 27.92 -10.27 -0.24
C HIS A 492 28.13 -9.39 0.99
N GLN A 493 27.26 -8.41 1.23
CA GLN A 493 27.35 -7.43 2.34
C GLN A 493 28.68 -6.67 2.36
N THR A 494 29.27 -6.45 1.19
CA THR A 494 30.54 -5.72 1.05
C THR A 494 30.31 -4.23 0.88
N LEU A 495 31.16 -3.41 1.52
CA LEU A 495 31.12 -1.96 1.43
C LEU A 495 32.00 -1.49 0.28
N ARG A 496 31.39 -0.85 -0.73
CA ARG A 496 32.06 -0.42 -1.96
C ARG A 496 32.06 1.10 -2.11
N LEU A 497 33.08 1.62 -2.77
CA LEU A 497 33.14 3.01 -3.20
C LEU A 497 32.29 3.22 -4.45
N THR A 498 31.61 4.36 -4.51
CA THR A 498 30.93 4.84 -5.73
C THR A 498 31.86 5.77 -6.53
N GLU A 499 31.44 6.16 -7.74
CA GLU A 499 32.18 7.15 -8.53
C GLU A 499 32.32 8.50 -7.81
N LYS A 500 31.29 8.90 -7.06
CA LYS A 500 31.26 10.14 -6.25
C LYS A 500 32.37 10.18 -5.20
N ALA A 501 32.77 9.06 -4.66
CA ALA A 501 33.87 8.99 -3.70
C ALA A 501 35.22 9.48 -4.28
N SER A 502 35.40 9.42 -5.59
CA SER A 502 36.60 9.88 -6.26
C SER A 502 36.79 11.40 -6.14
N GLY A 503 35.73 12.18 -6.15
CA GLY A 503 35.79 13.63 -5.92
C GLY A 503 36.36 13.99 -4.56
N VAL A 504 35.98 13.27 -3.51
CA VAL A 504 36.49 13.47 -2.14
C VAL A 504 37.91 12.99 -1.98
N LEU A 505 38.28 11.83 -2.59
CA LEU A 505 39.57 11.21 -2.44
C LEU A 505 40.69 11.92 -3.24
N TYR A 506 40.36 12.45 -4.41
CA TYR A 506 41.38 12.91 -5.37
C TYR A 506 41.21 14.38 -5.80
N LEU A 507 40.00 14.94 -5.71
CA LEU A 507 39.69 16.32 -6.15
C LEU A 507 39.51 17.30 -5.00
N GLY A 508 39.55 16.83 -3.73
CA GLY A 508 39.39 17.68 -2.55
C GLY A 508 37.99 18.20 -2.32
N GLU A 509 36.97 17.54 -2.86
CA GLU A 509 35.57 17.93 -2.62
C GLU A 509 35.20 17.78 -1.15
N SER A 510 34.44 18.75 -0.62
CA SER A 510 33.92 18.71 0.75
C SER A 510 32.73 17.78 0.87
N VAL A 511 32.58 17.17 2.03
CA VAL A 511 31.45 16.31 2.37
C VAL A 511 30.64 16.93 3.50
N GLU A 512 29.48 17.49 3.14
CA GLU A 512 28.50 17.96 4.10
C GLU A 512 27.43 16.90 4.32
N VAL A 513 27.07 16.64 5.58
CA VAL A 513 25.98 15.72 5.94
C VAL A 513 24.97 16.41 6.83
N LEU A 514 23.71 15.98 6.72
CA LEU A 514 22.64 16.46 7.55
C LEU A 514 22.68 15.76 8.93
N VAL A 515 22.77 16.53 10.01
CA VAL A 515 22.76 16.07 11.40
C VAL A 515 21.54 16.64 12.09
N LEU A 516 20.82 15.85 12.87
CA LEU A 516 19.69 16.33 13.68
C LEU A 516 20.17 17.37 14.69
N LYS A 517 19.50 18.51 14.71
CA LYS A 517 19.84 19.64 15.59
C LYS A 517 19.53 19.37 17.06
N GLN A 518 18.43 18.71 17.33
CA GLN A 518 18.00 18.14 18.64
C GLN A 518 16.84 17.16 18.42
N GLU A 519 16.69 16.15 19.30
CA GLU A 519 15.47 15.34 19.36
C GLU A 519 14.36 16.16 20.05
N GLU A 520 13.68 17.04 19.33
CA GLU A 520 12.40 17.53 19.80
C GLU A 520 11.36 16.42 19.69
N LYS A 521 10.68 16.15 20.80
CA LYS A 521 9.50 15.28 20.83
C LYS A 521 8.41 15.90 19.97
N LEU A 522 8.37 15.55 18.70
CA LEU A 522 7.25 15.89 17.82
C LEU A 522 5.99 15.17 18.34
N GLN A 523 5.29 15.80 19.25
CA GLN A 523 3.89 15.51 19.54
C GLN A 523 3.05 16.20 18.47
N ARG A 524 2.59 15.46 17.48
CA ARG A 524 1.48 15.91 16.67
C ARG A 524 0.25 15.92 17.59
N LEU A 525 -0.31 17.08 17.84
CA LEU A 525 -1.60 17.21 18.52
C LEU A 525 -2.65 16.50 17.66
N ASP A 526 -3.41 15.61 18.26
CA ASP A 526 -4.55 14.92 17.66
C ASP A 526 -5.73 15.88 17.50
N ASP A 527 -5.55 16.90 16.66
CA ASP A 527 -6.64 17.82 16.35
C ASP A 527 -7.38 17.29 15.10
N ASP A 528 -8.47 16.57 15.33
CA ASP A 528 -9.43 16.16 14.29
C ASP A 528 -10.38 17.32 13.91
N GLY A 529 -10.17 18.51 14.52
CA GLY A 529 -10.94 19.71 14.29
C GLY A 529 -12.41 19.60 14.72
N MET A 530 -12.72 18.64 15.58
CA MET A 530 -14.06 18.46 16.16
C MET A 530 -14.13 19.04 17.57
N THR A 531 -15.22 19.77 17.86
CA THR A 531 -15.59 20.14 19.23
C THR A 531 -16.00 18.91 20.04
N GLU A 532 -16.10 19.04 21.36
CA GLU A 532 -16.51 17.95 22.23
C GLU A 532 -17.94 17.47 21.91
N ASP A 533 -18.85 18.40 21.65
CA ASP A 533 -20.23 18.12 21.22
C ASP A 533 -20.30 17.41 19.86
N GLU A 534 -19.47 17.85 18.89
CA GLU A 534 -19.36 17.18 17.59
C GLU A 534 -18.81 15.75 17.72
N ARG A 535 -17.91 15.53 18.65
CA ARG A 535 -17.34 14.22 18.93
C ARG A 535 -18.35 13.27 19.57
N GLU A 536 -19.14 13.75 20.54
CA GLU A 536 -20.23 12.97 21.11
C GLU A 536 -21.28 12.59 20.07
N LEU A 537 -21.69 13.53 19.22
CA LEU A 537 -22.64 13.26 18.14
C LEU A 537 -22.07 12.27 17.12
N PHE A 538 -20.80 12.41 16.76
CA PHE A 538 -20.11 11.48 15.86
C PHE A 538 -20.10 10.06 16.44
N ASP A 539 -19.81 9.88 17.72
CA ASP A 539 -19.81 8.58 18.38
C ASP A 539 -21.21 7.95 18.42
N LEU A 540 -22.26 8.73 18.68
CA LEU A 540 -23.66 8.27 18.60
C LEU A 540 -24.06 7.82 17.19
N LEU A 541 -23.66 8.56 16.16
CA LEU A 541 -23.86 8.19 14.75
C LEU A 541 -23.09 6.91 14.40
N ARG A 542 -21.88 6.74 14.93
CA ARG A 542 -21.05 5.55 14.75
C ARG A 542 -21.67 4.31 15.41
N GLU A 543 -22.25 4.44 16.59
CA GLU A 543 -22.99 3.37 17.25
C GLU A 543 -24.25 2.98 16.47
N CYS A 544 -25.01 3.96 16.00
CA CYS A 544 -26.19 3.73 15.15
C CYS A 544 -25.80 2.95 13.89
N ARG A 545 -24.73 3.36 13.21
CA ARG A 545 -24.16 2.68 12.04
C ARG A 545 -23.78 1.23 12.35
N SER A 546 -23.06 0.99 13.45
CA SER A 546 -22.61 -0.34 13.84
C SER A 546 -23.76 -1.29 14.14
N ARG A 547 -24.82 -0.78 14.80
CA ARG A 547 -26.04 -1.53 15.06
C ARG A 547 -26.77 -1.91 13.76
N LEU A 548 -26.93 -0.96 12.84
CA LEU A 548 -27.58 -1.20 11.54
C LEU A 548 -26.75 -2.15 10.67
N ALA A 549 -25.43 -2.04 10.71
CA ALA A 549 -24.51 -2.91 10.00
C ALA A 549 -24.66 -4.37 10.44
N ARG A 550 -24.68 -4.63 11.74
CA ARG A 550 -24.94 -5.96 12.31
C ARG A 550 -26.30 -6.52 11.91
N ALA A 551 -27.35 -5.70 11.98
CA ALA A 551 -28.70 -6.12 11.62
C ALA A 551 -28.85 -6.51 10.15
N ASN A 552 -28.06 -5.90 9.26
CA ASN A 552 -28.10 -6.13 7.82
C ASN A 552 -26.97 -7.06 7.32
N GLY A 553 -26.08 -7.54 8.19
CA GLY A 553 -24.95 -8.40 7.81
C GLY A 553 -23.95 -7.74 6.86
N VAL A 554 -23.78 -6.41 6.95
CA VAL A 554 -22.85 -5.63 6.10
C VAL A 554 -21.83 -4.90 6.95
N ALA A 555 -20.64 -4.64 6.39
CA ALA A 555 -19.63 -3.86 7.12
C ALA A 555 -20.11 -2.42 7.39
N PRO A 556 -19.80 -1.80 8.54
CA PRO A 556 -20.29 -0.48 8.93
C PRO A 556 -20.03 0.61 7.88
N PHE A 557 -18.86 0.62 7.24
CA PHE A 557 -18.52 1.60 6.21
C PHE A 557 -19.35 1.46 4.92
N MET A 558 -19.95 0.29 4.68
CA MET A 558 -20.85 0.07 3.55
C MET A 558 -22.18 0.84 3.73
N ILE A 559 -22.62 1.06 4.97
CA ILE A 559 -23.75 1.94 5.26
C ILE A 559 -23.32 3.37 4.99
N PHE A 560 -22.41 3.93 5.80
CA PHE A 560 -21.82 5.24 5.61
C PHE A 560 -20.35 5.26 6.07
N SER A 561 -19.48 5.96 5.33
CA SER A 561 -18.10 6.17 5.71
C SER A 561 -17.98 7.11 6.94
N ASN A 562 -16.82 7.13 7.59
CA ASN A 562 -16.56 8.12 8.65
C ASN A 562 -16.64 9.55 8.12
N ALA A 563 -16.15 9.80 6.90
CA ALA A 563 -16.27 11.11 6.24
C ALA A 563 -17.75 11.52 6.08
N THR A 564 -18.63 10.57 5.73
CA THR A 564 -20.08 10.81 5.65
C THR A 564 -20.68 11.11 7.02
N LEU A 565 -20.28 10.37 8.08
CA LEU A 565 -20.74 10.65 9.44
C LEU A 565 -20.23 12.02 9.93
N MET A 566 -18.99 12.38 9.61
CA MET A 566 -18.44 13.69 9.94
C MET A 566 -19.17 14.83 9.22
N ASP A 567 -19.54 14.63 7.95
CA ASP A 567 -20.34 15.60 7.21
C ASP A 567 -21.79 15.70 7.77
N MET A 568 -22.37 14.58 8.27
CA MET A 568 -23.63 14.57 9.02
C MET A 568 -23.52 15.37 10.33
N THR A 569 -22.44 15.18 11.07
CA THR A 569 -22.18 15.90 12.33
C THR A 569 -22.09 17.41 12.09
N ARG A 570 -21.35 17.83 11.07
CA ARG A 570 -21.17 19.26 10.73
C ARG A 570 -22.41 19.91 10.13
N LYS A 571 -23.11 19.23 9.22
CA LYS A 571 -24.30 19.76 8.54
C LYS A 571 -25.59 19.65 9.36
N HIS A 572 -25.61 18.75 10.33
CA HIS A 572 -26.73 18.48 11.24
C HIS A 572 -28.09 18.41 10.51
N PRO A 573 -28.34 17.52 9.54
CA PRO A 573 -29.53 17.47 8.75
C PRO A 573 -30.75 17.10 9.63
N THR A 574 -31.84 17.90 9.57
CA THR A 574 -33.05 17.73 10.38
C THR A 574 -34.18 17.01 9.65
N ASN A 575 -34.09 16.86 8.35
CA ASN A 575 -35.10 16.20 7.50
C ASN A 575 -34.43 15.39 6.36
N MET A 576 -35.23 14.57 5.68
CA MET A 576 -34.76 13.67 4.64
C MET A 576 -34.14 14.42 3.43
N THR A 577 -34.67 15.58 3.10
CA THR A 577 -34.17 16.41 1.99
C THR A 577 -32.75 16.93 2.29
N ALA A 578 -32.51 17.41 3.51
CA ALA A 578 -31.20 17.83 3.98
C ALA A 578 -30.25 16.64 4.13
N PHE A 579 -30.76 15.48 4.59
CA PHE A 579 -30.00 14.27 4.74
C PHE A 579 -29.42 13.75 3.41
N LYS A 580 -30.18 13.80 2.33
CA LYS A 580 -29.72 13.44 0.97
C LYS A 580 -28.63 14.37 0.41
N ARG A 581 -28.42 15.56 1.00
CA ARG A 581 -27.35 16.51 0.61
C ARG A 581 -26.03 16.25 1.34
N VAL A 582 -26.00 15.29 2.24
CA VAL A 582 -24.77 14.86 2.92
C VAL A 582 -23.92 14.05 1.92
N SER A 583 -22.65 14.34 1.86
CA SER A 583 -21.72 13.63 0.97
C SER A 583 -21.67 12.13 1.28
N GLY A 584 -21.78 11.29 0.25
CA GLY A 584 -21.81 9.83 0.41
C GLY A 584 -23.18 9.24 0.77
N VAL A 585 -24.25 10.04 0.79
CA VAL A 585 -25.63 9.59 0.99
C VAL A 585 -26.35 9.51 -0.35
N GLY A 586 -26.37 8.31 -0.95
CA GLY A 586 -27.18 8.00 -2.14
C GLY A 586 -28.66 7.77 -1.78
N GLU A 587 -29.54 7.83 -2.79
CA GLU A 587 -31.00 7.71 -2.60
C GLU A 587 -31.43 6.41 -1.93
N MET A 588 -30.82 5.29 -2.33
CA MET A 588 -31.12 3.97 -1.76
C MET A 588 -30.75 3.92 -0.28
N LYS A 589 -29.54 4.36 0.07
CA LYS A 589 -29.05 4.38 1.46
C LYS A 589 -29.86 5.36 2.32
N ALA A 590 -30.27 6.49 1.77
CA ALA A 590 -31.17 7.43 2.44
C ALA A 590 -32.52 6.79 2.73
N SER A 591 -33.08 6.04 1.78
CA SER A 591 -34.35 5.32 1.95
C SER A 591 -34.26 4.24 3.03
N TRP A 592 -33.19 3.45 3.04
CA TRP A 592 -33.01 2.32 3.97
C TRP A 592 -32.64 2.75 5.38
N TYR A 593 -31.74 3.68 5.53
CA TYR A 593 -31.09 4.02 6.81
C TYR A 593 -31.40 5.44 7.32
N GLY A 594 -31.85 6.34 6.44
CA GLY A 594 -31.96 7.76 6.77
C GLY A 594 -32.85 8.06 7.98
N LYS A 595 -33.92 7.28 8.20
CA LYS A 595 -34.82 7.46 9.36
C LYS A 595 -34.10 7.23 10.69
N ASP A 596 -33.23 6.23 10.76
CA ASP A 596 -32.50 5.89 11.98
C ASP A 596 -31.47 6.95 12.32
N PHE A 597 -30.69 7.40 11.32
CA PHE A 597 -29.73 8.48 11.52
C PHE A 597 -30.39 9.82 11.86
N LEU A 598 -31.49 10.17 11.21
CA LEU A 598 -32.25 11.38 11.54
C LEU A 598 -32.83 11.35 12.96
N ARG A 599 -33.15 10.16 13.51
CA ARG A 599 -33.57 10.01 14.89
C ARG A 599 -32.43 10.36 15.87
N VAL A 600 -31.21 9.90 15.60
CA VAL A 600 -30.01 10.22 16.39
C VAL A 600 -29.71 11.72 16.32
N LEU A 601 -29.66 12.29 15.12
CA LEU A 601 -29.44 13.71 14.89
C LEU A 601 -30.44 14.61 15.61
N LYS A 602 -31.74 14.24 15.63
CA LYS A 602 -32.77 14.99 16.36
C LYS A 602 -32.70 14.79 17.87
N GLY A 603 -32.23 13.63 18.34
CA GLY A 603 -32.09 13.34 19.78
C GLY A 603 -30.91 14.07 20.42
N ALA A 604 -29.86 14.33 19.67
CA ALA A 604 -28.70 15.09 20.12
C ALA A 604 -28.89 16.62 20.06
N ALA A 605 -29.98 17.09 19.45
CA ALA A 605 -30.35 18.52 19.41
C ALA A 605 -31.16 18.98 20.66
N LYS A 606 -31.29 18.12 21.69
CA LYS A 606 -31.87 18.44 23.00
C LYS A 606 -30.76 18.49 24.04
#